data_7d3e568f969b9e6e1addf23bf31aa8d0
#
_entry.id   7d3e568f969b9e6e1addf23bf31aa8d0
#
_cell.length_a   1.000
_cell.length_b   1.000
_cell.length_c   1.000
_cell.angle_alpha   90.00
_cell.angle_beta   90.00
_cell.angle_gamma   90.00
#
_symmetry.space_group_name_H-M   'P 1'
#
loop_
_entity.id
_entity.type
_entity.pdbx_description
1 polymer ?
#
loop_
_entity_poly.entity_id
_entity_poly.type
_entity_poly.pdbx_seq_one_letter_code
_entity_poly.pdbx_strand_id
1 'polypeptide(L)'
;GGGGGGGAAAVQKIAATISSFTSSIFSTEVGSSVEITWSSSNASSCSASGGWSGTKDVNGSETIEVSSVGDTAYTLTCIGEGGNASRTITIEGYRNIVGIAVDGYISGASIFIDMDEDYSLDSNETSTTSSTDGSFTIKYENGVLASLGGQDVDTQTQLDNLLLIRDLSGYTESSFMITPVTSVAHFMPSQNIYNLLGLDNDLDIYTTDPVANIGSGAGYDLLYEKGNQLTILAYSLQNISNDLNSSMDSTADYFKAISDEIVLEYTDTEAVVNIEKGAFIEKVIDNLITAKSLTIDASNKANAVKALSSVIPVIGIKSTNDLTASVLRFSTNKFQNDFLSIVKGTADQSVITSYTSDVLNYIAADQNINASDIQPTILAFADAVSLQEDASISFSPLLNDSLTTGSAFTITTSSPSNGSVAISGETITYTPSANFNGQDSFDYTVTQGSISASSTVSVTVAAVNDAPTLSIASTINYKENNTITIDPSAADVDGDDITLTLGGTDAESFTLANNILSFNTPPDFETKNSYSITLTLTDGTETVEKNITINIVDVNESVGYKVPTSIDIIDTKE
;
A
#
# COMPACT_ATOMS: atom_id res chain seq x y z
N GLY A 1 -46.18 -22.27 97.05
CA GLY A 1 -46.26 -22.41 95.67
C GLY A 1 -45.17 -21.67 94.97
N GLY A 2 -44.14 -22.32 94.55
CA GLY A 2 -43.08 -21.71 93.71
C GLY A 2 -43.19 -22.26 92.29
N GLY A 3 -43.52 -21.39 91.38
CA GLY A 3 -43.44 -21.71 89.99
C GLY A 3 -42.08 -21.46 89.42
N GLY A 4 -41.35 -22.49 89.10
CA GLY A 4 -40.07 -22.45 88.39
C GLY A 4 -40.35 -22.25 86.87
N GLY A 5 -40.15 -21.05 86.37
CA GLY A 5 -40.11 -20.80 84.93
C GLY A 5 -38.76 -21.25 84.37
N GLY A 6 -38.77 -22.44 83.72
CA GLY A 6 -37.60 -22.84 82.93
C GLY A 6 -37.46 -21.96 81.67
N GLY A 7 -36.57 -20.96 81.71
CA GLY A 7 -36.17 -20.23 80.53
C GLY A 7 -35.44 -21.18 79.60
N ALA A 8 -36.01 -21.49 78.47
CA ALA A 8 -35.26 -22.16 77.40
C ALA A 8 -34.05 -21.27 77.02
N ALA A 9 -32.84 -21.82 77.23
CA ALA A 9 -31.63 -21.15 76.78
C ALA A 9 -31.77 -20.85 75.29
N ALA A 10 -31.69 -19.58 74.92
CA ALA A 10 -31.70 -19.16 73.52
C ALA A 10 -30.58 -19.90 72.81
N VAL A 11 -30.93 -20.78 71.88
CA VAL A 11 -29.91 -21.44 71.03
C VAL A 11 -29.17 -20.34 70.31
N GLN A 12 -27.88 -20.21 70.62
CA GLN A 12 -27.07 -19.20 69.96
C GLN A 12 -26.94 -19.56 68.50
N LYS A 13 -27.55 -18.72 67.62
CA LYS A 13 -27.48 -18.89 66.20
C LYS A 13 -26.04 -18.59 65.74
N ILE A 14 -25.38 -19.58 65.12
CA ILE A 14 -24.03 -19.46 64.65
C ILE A 14 -24.04 -19.01 63.19
N ALA A 15 -23.22 -18.00 62.84
CA ALA A 15 -23.06 -17.50 61.47
C ALA A 15 -22.38 -18.55 60.57
N ALA A 16 -22.74 -18.55 59.31
CA ALA A 16 -22.04 -19.32 58.30
C ALA A 16 -20.57 -18.89 58.24
N THR A 17 -19.69 -19.82 57.93
CA THR A 17 -18.29 -19.53 57.61
C THR A 17 -17.90 -20.29 56.36
N ILE A 18 -17.08 -19.66 55.47
CA ILE A 18 -16.46 -20.31 54.32
C ILE A 18 -15.02 -20.60 54.70
N SER A 19 -14.72 -21.88 54.98
CA SER A 19 -13.39 -22.31 55.42
C SER A 19 -12.40 -22.38 54.28
N SER A 20 -12.80 -22.78 53.09
CA SER A 20 -12.00 -22.71 51.86
C SER A 20 -12.88 -22.23 50.70
N PHE A 21 -12.29 -21.45 49.80
CA PHE A 21 -12.83 -21.11 48.51
C PHE A 21 -11.63 -20.79 47.59
N THR A 22 -11.35 -21.65 46.62
CA THR A 22 -10.16 -21.60 45.80
C THR A 22 -10.37 -22.19 44.42
N SER A 23 -9.53 -21.84 43.47
CA SER A 23 -9.47 -22.43 42.13
C SER A 23 -8.25 -23.35 42.01
N SER A 24 -8.33 -24.34 41.11
CA SER A 24 -7.19 -25.18 40.72
C SER A 24 -6.06 -24.37 40.12
N ILE A 25 -6.39 -23.32 39.38
CA ILE A 25 -5.47 -22.31 38.83
C ILE A 25 -6.14 -20.95 38.83
N PHE A 26 -5.36 -19.86 38.90
CA PHE A 26 -5.85 -18.49 38.97
C PHE A 26 -5.57 -17.67 37.71
N SER A 27 -4.87 -18.25 36.72
CA SER A 27 -4.65 -17.66 35.40
C SER A 27 -4.63 -18.78 34.35
N THR A 28 -5.44 -18.67 33.30
CA THR A 28 -5.55 -19.68 32.25
C THR A 28 -6.00 -19.09 30.92
N GLU A 29 -5.76 -19.82 29.84
CA GLU A 29 -6.22 -19.43 28.51
C GLU A 29 -7.77 -19.48 28.42
N VAL A 30 -8.35 -18.47 27.77
CA VAL A 30 -9.79 -18.40 27.48
C VAL A 30 -10.24 -19.64 26.71
N GLY A 31 -11.36 -20.22 27.11
CA GLY A 31 -11.88 -21.51 26.64
C GLY A 31 -11.41 -22.71 27.47
N SER A 32 -10.44 -22.51 28.37
CA SER A 32 -10.02 -23.56 29.29
C SER A 32 -10.95 -23.72 30.48
N SER A 33 -10.98 -24.93 31.04
CA SER A 33 -11.77 -25.26 32.21
C SER A 33 -10.91 -25.22 33.46
N VAL A 34 -11.46 -24.65 34.54
CA VAL A 34 -10.85 -24.63 35.88
C VAL A 34 -11.80 -25.23 36.91
N GLU A 35 -11.26 -25.88 37.95
CA GLU A 35 -12.07 -26.39 39.02
C GLU A 35 -12.07 -25.43 40.22
N ILE A 36 -13.25 -24.95 40.63
CA ILE A 36 -13.45 -24.16 41.83
C ILE A 36 -13.91 -25.13 42.94
N THR A 37 -13.25 -25.09 44.11
CA THR A 37 -13.59 -25.89 45.26
C THR A 37 -13.90 -25.03 46.49
N TRP A 38 -14.86 -25.46 47.29
CA TRP A 38 -15.25 -24.74 48.51
C TRP A 38 -15.69 -25.67 49.64
N SER A 39 -15.45 -25.18 50.84
CA SER A 39 -16.03 -25.78 52.02
C SER A 39 -16.59 -24.72 52.97
N SER A 40 -17.73 -25.00 53.57
CA SER A 40 -18.33 -24.10 54.53
C SER A 40 -18.80 -24.87 55.76
N SER A 41 -19.05 -24.15 56.83
CA SER A 41 -19.69 -24.67 58.05
C SER A 41 -20.77 -23.73 58.53
N ASN A 42 -21.78 -24.30 59.26
CA ASN A 42 -22.95 -23.59 59.74
C ASN A 42 -23.78 -22.89 58.64
N ALA A 43 -23.63 -23.31 57.39
CA ALA A 43 -24.43 -22.83 56.27
C ALA A 43 -25.61 -23.75 56.02
N SER A 44 -26.76 -23.18 55.67
CA SER A 44 -27.97 -23.88 55.21
C SER A 44 -28.07 -23.93 53.67
N SER A 45 -27.48 -22.97 52.99
CA SER A 45 -27.40 -22.90 51.54
C SER A 45 -26.26 -21.97 51.10
N CYS A 46 -25.73 -22.18 49.90
CA CYS A 46 -24.78 -21.27 49.28
C CYS A 46 -25.27 -20.85 47.89
N SER A 47 -24.83 -19.69 47.43
CA SER A 47 -25.12 -19.15 46.08
C SER A 47 -23.88 -18.56 45.44
N ALA A 48 -23.80 -18.68 44.12
CA ALA A 48 -22.72 -18.17 43.30
C ALA A 48 -23.16 -16.88 42.64
N SER A 49 -22.18 -15.96 42.44
CA SER A 49 -22.36 -14.74 41.63
C SER A 49 -21.05 -14.28 41.01
N GLY A 50 -21.10 -13.37 40.03
CA GLY A 50 -19.96 -12.96 39.24
C GLY A 50 -19.75 -13.84 38.00
N GLY A 51 -18.57 -14.36 37.75
CA GLY A 51 -18.26 -15.23 36.60
C GLY A 51 -18.98 -16.58 36.58
N TRP A 52 -19.71 -16.93 37.63
CA TRP A 52 -20.56 -18.11 37.75
C TRP A 52 -21.87 -17.77 38.44
N SER A 53 -22.83 -18.71 38.48
CA SER A 53 -24.14 -18.41 39.07
C SER A 53 -24.83 -19.65 39.65
N GLY A 54 -25.97 -19.42 40.28
CA GLY A 54 -26.86 -20.45 40.76
C GLY A 54 -26.65 -20.86 42.22
N THR A 55 -27.53 -21.75 42.73
CA THR A 55 -27.45 -22.33 44.05
C THR A 55 -26.34 -23.37 44.07
N LYS A 56 -25.56 -23.40 45.15
CA LYS A 56 -24.48 -24.35 45.39
C LYS A 56 -24.71 -25.12 46.65
N ASP A 57 -24.17 -26.34 46.70
CA ASP A 57 -24.11 -27.11 47.92
C ASP A 57 -23.24 -26.39 48.95
N VAL A 58 -23.39 -26.70 50.24
CA VAL A 58 -22.61 -26.08 51.30
C VAL A 58 -21.12 -26.45 51.23
N ASN A 59 -20.78 -27.58 50.64
CA ASN A 59 -19.42 -27.98 50.30
C ASN A 59 -19.43 -28.63 48.89
N GLY A 60 -18.40 -28.41 48.08
CA GLY A 60 -18.34 -29.02 46.78
C GLY A 60 -17.22 -28.51 45.89
N SER A 61 -17.30 -28.95 44.64
CA SER A 61 -16.48 -28.44 43.55
C SER A 61 -17.32 -28.29 42.27
N GLU A 62 -16.91 -27.41 41.39
CA GLU A 62 -17.54 -27.20 40.08
C GLU A 62 -16.46 -26.83 39.07
N THR A 63 -16.54 -27.46 37.90
CA THR A 63 -15.72 -27.08 36.74
C THR A 63 -16.40 -26.00 35.97
N ILE A 64 -15.75 -24.87 35.77
CA ILE A 64 -16.23 -23.74 35.00
C ILE A 64 -15.30 -23.47 33.80
N GLU A 65 -15.84 -22.94 32.74
CA GLU A 65 -15.06 -22.45 31.59
C GLU A 65 -14.75 -20.96 31.77
N VAL A 66 -13.49 -20.58 31.58
CA VAL A 66 -13.07 -19.17 31.57
C VAL A 66 -13.34 -18.59 30.19
N SER A 67 -14.39 -17.79 30.05
CA SER A 67 -14.96 -17.36 28.77
C SER A 67 -14.52 -15.96 28.31
N SER A 68 -13.83 -15.19 29.14
CA SER A 68 -13.43 -13.81 28.83
C SER A 68 -11.99 -13.52 29.22
N VAL A 69 -11.35 -12.63 28.43
CA VAL A 69 -10.03 -12.08 28.77
C VAL A 69 -10.16 -11.10 29.94
N GLY A 70 -9.14 -11.08 30.79
CA GLY A 70 -9.05 -10.23 31.97
C GLY A 70 -9.56 -10.90 33.24
N ASP A 71 -9.50 -10.14 34.31
CA ASP A 71 -9.87 -10.58 35.65
C ASP A 71 -11.38 -10.76 35.81
N THR A 72 -11.79 -11.98 36.11
CA THR A 72 -13.20 -12.31 36.41
C THR A 72 -13.33 -12.71 37.87
N ALA A 73 -14.18 -11.98 38.60
CA ALA A 73 -14.45 -12.27 40.00
C ALA A 73 -15.52 -13.35 40.15
N TYR A 74 -15.24 -14.36 40.97
CA TYR A 74 -16.16 -15.44 41.37
C TYR A 74 -16.45 -15.33 42.84
N THR A 75 -17.71 -15.15 43.18
CA THR A 75 -18.10 -14.94 44.60
C THR A 75 -19.03 -16.06 45.06
N LEU A 76 -18.71 -16.64 46.22
CA LEU A 76 -19.56 -17.57 46.92
C LEU A 76 -20.14 -16.87 48.16
N THR A 77 -21.46 -16.93 48.35
CA THR A 77 -22.15 -16.42 49.52
C THR A 77 -22.92 -17.56 50.16
N CYS A 78 -22.65 -17.86 51.42
CA CYS A 78 -23.32 -18.89 52.18
C CYS A 78 -24.15 -18.27 53.30
N ILE A 79 -25.40 -18.75 53.49
CA ILE A 79 -26.38 -18.26 54.46
C ILE A 79 -26.43 -19.22 55.64
N GLY A 80 -26.31 -18.71 56.85
CA GLY A 80 -26.50 -19.45 58.10
C GLY A 80 -27.50 -18.77 59.03
N GLU A 81 -28.03 -19.49 60.01
CA GLU A 81 -29.04 -18.94 60.91
C GLU A 81 -28.57 -17.75 61.75
N GLY A 82 -27.25 -17.63 62.00
CA GLY A 82 -26.64 -16.55 62.79
C GLY A 82 -26.03 -15.42 61.92
N GLY A 83 -26.03 -15.56 60.59
CA GLY A 83 -25.50 -14.58 59.63
C GLY A 83 -24.84 -15.25 58.41
N ASN A 84 -24.54 -14.46 57.40
CA ASN A 84 -23.98 -14.90 56.13
C ASN A 84 -22.48 -14.74 56.10
N ALA A 85 -21.81 -15.53 55.25
CA ALA A 85 -20.39 -15.37 54.88
C ALA A 85 -20.27 -15.26 53.35
N SER A 86 -19.37 -14.40 52.87
CA SER A 86 -19.07 -14.27 51.46
C SER A 86 -17.54 -14.29 51.25
N ARG A 87 -17.11 -14.94 50.15
CA ARG A 87 -15.71 -14.96 49.70
C ARG A 87 -15.67 -14.80 48.19
N THR A 88 -14.64 -14.10 47.73
CA THR A 88 -14.39 -13.89 46.32
C THR A 88 -12.98 -14.36 45.95
N ILE A 89 -12.88 -15.02 44.83
CA ILE A 89 -11.60 -15.30 44.14
C ILE A 89 -11.65 -14.66 42.79
N THR A 90 -10.50 -14.31 42.23
CA THR A 90 -10.36 -13.79 40.88
C THR A 90 -9.60 -14.78 40.02
N ILE A 91 -10.06 -15.04 38.83
CA ILE A 91 -9.39 -15.87 37.82
C ILE A 91 -9.17 -15.00 36.58
N GLU A 92 -7.93 -14.91 36.19
CA GLU A 92 -7.51 -14.20 34.98
C GLU A 92 -7.68 -15.13 33.76
N GLY A 93 -8.43 -14.68 32.76
CA GLY A 93 -8.45 -15.27 31.43
C GLY A 93 -7.49 -14.53 30.51
N TYR A 94 -6.65 -15.25 29.77
CA TYR A 94 -5.77 -14.65 28.77
C TYR A 94 -5.93 -15.33 27.42
N ARG A 95 -5.35 -14.73 26.37
CA ARG A 95 -5.13 -15.36 25.06
C ARG A 95 -3.66 -15.49 24.80
N ASN A 96 -3.31 -16.49 24.03
CA ASN A 96 -1.96 -16.63 23.53
C ASN A 96 -1.86 -16.07 22.11
N ILE A 97 -0.70 -15.49 21.81
CA ILE A 97 -0.23 -15.22 20.45
C ILE A 97 0.63 -16.41 20.05
N VAL A 98 0.38 -16.94 18.87
CA VAL A 98 1.25 -17.91 18.20
C VAL A 98 1.85 -17.21 16.98
N GLY A 99 3.17 -17.27 16.80
CA GLY A 99 3.81 -16.58 15.70
C GLY A 99 5.15 -17.20 15.32
N ILE A 100 5.79 -16.59 14.32
CA ILE A 100 7.11 -16.96 13.81
C ILE A 100 7.96 -15.69 13.69
N ALA A 101 9.19 -15.73 14.21
CA ALA A 101 10.20 -14.70 14.02
C ALA A 101 11.04 -15.06 12.78
N VAL A 102 11.06 -14.16 11.79
CA VAL A 102 11.58 -14.44 10.45
C VAL A 102 12.50 -13.32 9.94
N ASP A 103 13.76 -13.70 9.79
CA ASP A 103 14.78 -13.08 8.95
C ASP A 103 15.70 -14.23 8.47
N GLY A 104 15.15 -15.20 7.66
CA GLY A 104 15.35 -16.62 7.86
C GLY A 104 14.55 -17.02 9.13
N TYR A 105 14.46 -18.27 9.50
CA TYR A 105 13.82 -18.62 10.77
C TYR A 105 14.77 -18.35 11.94
N ILE A 106 14.33 -17.54 12.92
CA ILE A 106 15.20 -17.14 14.04
C ILE A 106 14.96 -18.05 15.24
N SER A 107 15.94 -18.89 15.53
CA SER A 107 15.95 -19.79 16.67
C SER A 107 16.56 -19.15 17.91
N GLY A 108 15.94 -19.35 19.07
CA GLY A 108 16.48 -18.89 20.36
C GLY A 108 16.38 -17.37 20.56
N ALA A 109 15.57 -16.67 19.75
CA ALA A 109 15.29 -15.26 19.98
C ALA A 109 14.47 -15.06 21.25
N SER A 110 14.75 -13.99 21.98
CA SER A 110 13.91 -13.52 23.08
C SER A 110 12.68 -12.82 22.49
N ILE A 111 11.51 -13.44 22.65
CA ILE A 111 10.22 -12.87 22.19
C ILE A 111 9.54 -12.24 23.40
N PHE A 112 9.13 -10.98 23.31
CA PHE A 112 8.49 -10.28 24.42
C PHE A 112 7.45 -9.28 23.95
N ILE A 113 6.57 -8.87 24.85
CA ILE A 113 5.62 -7.78 24.61
C ILE A 113 6.13 -6.55 25.36
N ASP A 114 6.65 -5.63 24.59
CA ASP A 114 7.12 -4.33 25.03
C ASP A 114 5.91 -3.42 25.29
N MET A 115 5.65 -3.13 26.57
CA MET A 115 4.45 -2.41 26.99
C MET A 115 4.65 -0.90 27.08
N ASP A 116 5.88 -0.43 27.16
CA ASP A 116 6.22 0.99 27.27
C ASP A 116 6.97 1.54 26.04
N GLU A 117 7.17 0.67 25.05
CA GLU A 117 7.75 0.98 23.73
C GLU A 117 9.17 1.57 23.83
N ASP A 118 9.94 1.08 24.81
CA ASP A 118 11.34 1.45 24.94
C ASP A 118 12.29 0.52 24.15
N TYR A 119 11.73 -0.53 23.55
CA TYR A 119 12.40 -1.54 22.71
C TYR A 119 13.44 -2.37 23.49
N SER A 120 13.25 -2.52 24.79
CA SER A 120 14.07 -3.34 25.68
C SER A 120 13.20 -4.30 26.46
N LEU A 121 13.71 -5.51 26.76
CA LEU A 121 12.97 -6.45 27.59
C LEU A 121 13.12 -6.10 29.07
N ASP A 122 12.01 -5.70 29.68
CA ASP A 122 11.93 -5.40 31.10
C ASP A 122 11.47 -6.59 31.97
N SER A 123 11.76 -6.52 33.27
CA SER A 123 11.44 -7.59 34.22
C SER A 123 9.92 -7.76 34.47
N ASN A 124 9.11 -6.80 34.13
CA ASN A 124 7.65 -6.80 34.26
C ASN A 124 6.94 -7.19 32.97
N GLU A 125 7.66 -7.44 31.91
CA GLU A 125 7.13 -7.81 30.59
C GLU A 125 7.05 -9.31 30.41
N THR A 126 6.00 -9.73 29.69
CA THR A 126 5.83 -11.13 29.32
C THR A 126 6.80 -11.49 28.22
N SER A 127 7.54 -12.57 28.40
CA SER A 127 8.52 -13.06 27.44
C SER A 127 8.52 -14.58 27.27
N THR A 128 9.03 -15.02 26.14
CA THR A 128 9.27 -16.43 25.78
C THR A 128 10.50 -16.53 24.86
N THR A 129 10.82 -17.72 24.39
CA THR A 129 11.93 -17.92 23.46
C THR A 129 11.43 -18.64 22.21
N SER A 130 11.89 -18.23 21.02
CA SER A 130 11.54 -18.89 19.77
C SER A 130 12.18 -20.29 19.65
N SER A 131 11.44 -21.21 19.04
CA SER A 131 11.86 -22.58 18.74
C SER A 131 12.85 -22.62 17.57
N THR A 132 13.34 -23.83 17.24
CA THR A 132 14.30 -24.04 16.14
C THR A 132 13.76 -23.72 14.73
N ASP A 133 12.47 -23.56 14.59
CA ASP A 133 11.77 -23.14 13.36
C ASP A 133 11.26 -21.70 13.44
N GLY A 134 11.76 -20.91 14.39
CA GLY A 134 11.34 -19.53 14.64
C GLY A 134 10.00 -19.39 15.34
N SER A 135 9.24 -20.49 15.54
CA SER A 135 7.91 -20.44 16.14
C SER A 135 7.95 -20.11 17.63
N PHE A 136 6.91 -19.42 18.10
CA PHE A 136 6.75 -19.08 19.52
C PHE A 136 5.28 -19.06 19.92
N THR A 137 5.06 -19.14 21.24
CA THR A 137 3.76 -18.88 21.87
C THR A 137 3.98 -17.99 23.08
N ILE A 138 3.24 -16.89 23.16
CA ILE A 138 3.35 -15.90 24.22
C ILE A 138 1.98 -15.42 24.66
N LYS A 139 1.81 -15.12 25.96
CA LYS A 139 0.58 -14.51 26.48
C LYS A 139 0.37 -13.12 25.86
N TYR A 140 -0.84 -12.88 25.31
CA TYR A 140 -1.18 -11.57 24.76
C TYR A 140 -1.32 -10.53 25.88
N GLU A 141 -0.67 -9.41 25.68
CA GLU A 141 -0.81 -8.17 26.46
C GLU A 141 -0.84 -6.99 25.47
N ASN A 142 -1.27 -5.81 25.91
CA ASN A 142 -1.20 -4.61 25.08
C ASN A 142 0.25 -4.13 25.01
N GLY A 143 0.73 -3.86 23.82
CA GLY A 143 2.09 -3.40 23.56
C GLY A 143 2.54 -3.74 22.16
N VAL A 144 3.83 -3.68 21.94
CA VAL A 144 4.50 -4.05 20.70
C VAL A 144 5.12 -5.44 20.87
N LEU A 145 4.86 -6.34 19.95
CA LEU A 145 5.50 -7.66 19.93
C LEU A 145 6.92 -7.52 19.37
N ALA A 146 7.90 -7.93 20.12
CA ALA A 146 9.30 -7.81 19.80
C ALA A 146 10.01 -9.18 19.77
N SER A 147 11.00 -9.32 18.89
CA SER A 147 11.91 -10.46 18.79
C SER A 147 13.35 -9.94 18.82
N LEU A 148 14.10 -10.27 19.85
CA LEU A 148 15.47 -9.80 20.04
C LEU A 148 16.47 -10.97 19.96
N GLY A 149 17.49 -10.80 19.12
CA GLY A 149 18.60 -11.73 19.00
C GLY A 149 18.24 -13.08 18.40
N GLY A 150 18.95 -14.10 18.80
CA GLY A 150 18.79 -15.46 18.31
C GLY A 150 19.78 -15.84 17.20
N GLN A 151 19.52 -16.96 16.54
CA GLN A 151 20.32 -17.46 15.44
C GLN A 151 19.44 -17.72 14.22
N ASP A 152 19.83 -17.19 13.09
CA ASP A 152 19.24 -17.55 11.80
C ASP A 152 19.56 -19.03 11.52
N VAL A 153 18.53 -19.82 11.34
CA VAL A 153 18.64 -21.27 11.16
C VAL A 153 19.28 -21.65 9.82
N ASP A 154 19.01 -20.89 8.77
CA ASP A 154 19.49 -21.19 7.42
C ASP A 154 20.97 -20.79 7.25
N THR A 155 21.34 -19.63 7.76
CA THR A 155 22.70 -19.11 7.63
C THR A 155 23.61 -19.47 8.80
N GLN A 156 23.06 -19.93 9.92
CA GLN A 156 23.75 -20.17 11.20
C GLN A 156 24.40 -18.89 11.78
N THR A 157 23.92 -17.72 11.34
CA THR A 157 24.43 -16.44 11.81
C THR A 157 23.81 -16.06 13.15
N GLN A 158 24.64 -15.60 14.09
CA GLN A 158 24.17 -15.01 15.35
C GLN A 158 23.66 -13.60 15.10
N LEU A 159 22.47 -13.31 15.61
CA LEU A 159 21.73 -12.05 15.39
C LEU A 159 21.61 -11.25 16.70
N ASP A 160 22.66 -11.24 17.51
CA ASP A 160 22.64 -10.80 18.94
C ASP A 160 21.94 -9.47 19.20
N ASN A 161 21.94 -8.56 18.23
CA ASN A 161 21.35 -7.22 18.37
C ASN A 161 20.21 -6.95 17.38
N LEU A 162 19.75 -7.96 16.63
CA LEU A 162 18.59 -7.79 15.76
C LEU A 162 17.32 -7.72 16.61
N LEU A 163 16.66 -6.60 16.59
CA LEU A 163 15.33 -6.42 17.15
C LEU A 163 14.33 -6.25 16.01
N LEU A 164 13.46 -7.23 15.84
CA LEU A 164 12.31 -7.16 14.95
C LEU A 164 11.07 -6.84 15.77
N ILE A 165 10.18 -6.03 15.23
CA ILE A 165 8.99 -5.55 15.94
C ILE A 165 7.72 -5.63 15.09
N ARG A 166 6.57 -5.69 15.80
CA ARG A 166 5.26 -5.67 15.21
C ARG A 166 4.23 -5.07 16.17
N ASP A 167 3.39 -4.19 15.66
CA ASP A 167 2.23 -3.66 16.41
C ASP A 167 1.17 -4.75 16.60
N LEU A 168 0.60 -4.83 17.80
CA LEU A 168 -0.50 -5.71 18.17
C LEU A 168 -1.85 -5.01 18.27
N SER A 169 -1.87 -3.68 18.10
CA SER A 169 -3.12 -2.91 18.24
C SER A 169 -4.17 -3.31 17.19
N GLY A 170 -5.36 -3.67 17.67
CA GLY A 170 -6.50 -3.99 16.80
C GLY A 170 -6.48 -5.37 16.16
N TYR A 171 -5.54 -6.25 16.52
CA TYR A 171 -5.40 -7.57 15.91
C TYR A 171 -6.33 -8.63 16.52
N THR A 172 -6.92 -9.44 15.63
CA THR A 172 -7.80 -10.58 15.99
C THR A 172 -7.28 -11.92 15.49
N GLU A 173 -6.16 -11.94 14.75
CA GLU A 173 -5.56 -13.15 14.18
C GLU A 173 -4.94 -14.04 15.25
N SER A 174 -4.85 -15.34 14.94
CA SER A 174 -4.25 -16.34 15.79
C SER A 174 -2.79 -16.69 15.43
N SER A 175 -2.28 -16.19 14.30
CA SER A 175 -0.91 -16.44 13.83
C SER A 175 -0.26 -15.15 13.37
N PHE A 176 1.00 -14.96 13.73
CA PHE A 176 1.72 -13.69 13.59
C PHE A 176 3.11 -13.90 13.00
N MET A 177 3.48 -13.01 12.05
CA MET A 177 4.85 -12.92 11.57
C MET A 177 5.53 -11.67 12.17
N ILE A 178 6.74 -11.84 12.65
CA ILE A 178 7.64 -10.73 13.03
C ILE A 178 8.78 -10.74 12.03
N THR A 179 8.85 -9.74 11.17
CA THR A 179 9.80 -9.66 10.07
C THR A 179 10.42 -8.26 9.99
N PRO A 180 11.50 -8.07 9.22
CA PRO A 180 12.03 -6.74 8.95
C PRO A 180 11.01 -5.80 8.26
N VAL A 181 10.13 -6.34 7.40
CA VAL A 181 9.07 -5.57 6.75
C VAL A 181 8.02 -5.11 7.76
N THR A 182 7.59 -6.00 8.70
CA THR A 182 6.67 -5.58 9.77
C THR A 182 7.31 -4.56 10.71
N SER A 183 8.63 -4.63 10.90
CA SER A 183 9.37 -3.66 11.72
C SER A 183 9.38 -2.26 11.10
N VAL A 184 9.57 -2.17 9.79
CA VAL A 184 9.45 -0.90 9.07
C VAL A 184 7.99 -0.41 9.08
N ALA A 185 7.01 -1.30 8.85
CA ALA A 185 5.59 -0.97 8.85
C ALA A 185 5.08 -0.43 10.20
N HIS A 186 5.65 -0.90 11.31
CA HIS A 186 5.33 -0.40 12.65
C HIS A 186 5.54 1.11 12.78
N PHE A 187 6.59 1.66 12.17
CA PHE A 187 6.89 3.09 12.19
C PHE A 187 6.11 3.91 11.14
N MET A 188 5.21 3.29 10.36
CA MET A 188 4.37 3.94 9.34
C MET A 188 2.86 3.69 9.55
N PRO A 189 2.28 3.90 10.73
CA PRO A 189 0.93 3.42 11.05
C PRO A 189 -0.18 4.06 10.19
N SER A 190 0.09 5.20 9.56
CA SER A 190 -0.87 5.90 8.69
C SER A 190 -0.59 5.74 7.19
N GLN A 191 0.44 4.97 6.81
CA GLN A 191 0.87 4.80 5.42
C GLN A 191 0.63 3.36 4.94
N ASN A 192 0.45 3.19 3.65
CA ASN A 192 0.34 1.87 3.05
C ASN A 192 1.71 1.39 2.57
N ILE A 193 2.38 0.56 3.37
CA ILE A 193 3.71 0.00 3.06
C ILE A 193 3.74 -0.76 1.72
N TYR A 194 2.62 -1.35 1.30
CA TYR A 194 2.53 -2.04 0.02
C TYR A 194 2.79 -1.08 -1.14
N ASN A 195 2.14 0.08 -1.13
CA ASN A 195 2.35 1.11 -2.15
C ASN A 195 3.76 1.71 -2.09
N LEU A 196 4.31 1.87 -0.88
CA LEU A 196 5.62 2.49 -0.69
C LEU A 196 6.76 1.61 -1.19
N LEU A 197 6.69 0.30 -0.95
CA LEU A 197 7.72 -0.67 -1.33
C LEU A 197 7.38 -1.51 -2.56
N GLY A 198 6.23 -1.28 -3.19
CA GLY A 198 5.76 -2.03 -4.35
C GLY A 198 5.36 -3.47 -4.02
N LEU A 199 4.99 -3.77 -2.76
CA LEU A 199 4.55 -5.09 -2.35
C LEU A 199 3.16 -5.40 -2.90
N ASP A 200 2.88 -6.68 -3.09
CA ASP A 200 1.58 -7.17 -3.55
C ASP A 200 0.50 -6.91 -2.49
N ASN A 201 -0.54 -6.15 -2.84
CA ASN A 201 -1.64 -5.82 -1.93
C ASN A 201 -2.53 -7.03 -1.57
N ASP A 202 -2.43 -8.12 -2.32
CA ASP A 202 -3.17 -9.36 -2.02
C ASP A 202 -2.45 -10.23 -0.96
N LEU A 203 -1.20 -9.89 -0.61
CA LEU A 203 -0.44 -10.53 0.46
C LEU A 203 -0.64 -9.78 1.78
N ASP A 204 -0.92 -10.51 2.84
CA ASP A 204 -0.88 -9.95 4.19
C ASP A 204 0.51 -10.15 4.81
N ILE A 205 1.32 -9.08 4.90
CA ILE A 205 2.68 -9.11 5.47
C ILE A 205 2.71 -9.57 6.93
N TYR A 206 1.58 -9.52 7.61
CA TYR A 206 1.47 -9.84 9.02
C TYR A 206 1.18 -11.31 9.29
N THR A 207 0.72 -12.06 8.30
CA THR A 207 0.39 -13.48 8.41
C THR A 207 1.10 -14.34 7.36
N THR A 208 1.66 -13.72 6.33
CA THR A 208 2.40 -14.44 5.28
C THR A 208 3.82 -14.78 5.73
N ASP A 209 4.15 -16.06 5.76
CA ASP A 209 5.52 -16.54 5.97
C ASP A 209 6.33 -16.37 4.67
N PRO A 210 7.27 -15.41 4.60
CA PRO A 210 8.02 -15.16 3.39
C PRO A 210 9.01 -16.29 3.06
N VAL A 211 9.53 -17.01 4.07
CA VAL A 211 10.49 -18.11 3.88
C VAL A 211 9.80 -19.37 3.36
N ALA A 212 8.66 -19.76 3.96
CA ALA A 212 7.90 -20.93 3.52
C ALA A 212 7.35 -20.79 2.10
N ASN A 213 7.16 -19.56 1.62
CA ASN A 213 6.54 -19.26 0.32
C ASN A 213 7.54 -18.87 -0.78
N ILE A 214 8.85 -18.97 -0.53
CA ILE A 214 9.88 -18.75 -1.55
C ILE A 214 9.60 -19.60 -2.78
N GLY A 215 9.53 -18.98 -3.98
CA GLY A 215 9.24 -19.67 -5.25
C GLY A 215 7.76 -19.93 -5.50
N SER A 216 6.87 -19.58 -4.60
CA SER A 216 5.42 -19.76 -4.79
C SER A 216 4.78 -18.67 -5.68
N GLY A 217 5.48 -17.55 -5.88
CA GLY A 217 5.05 -16.46 -6.75
C GLY A 217 5.87 -15.19 -6.52
N ALA A 218 5.85 -14.29 -7.50
CA ALA A 218 6.67 -13.08 -7.50
C ALA A 218 6.44 -12.20 -6.26
N GLY A 219 5.19 -12.05 -5.80
CA GLY A 219 4.88 -11.26 -4.61
C GLY A 219 5.50 -11.80 -3.32
N TYR A 220 5.49 -13.13 -3.12
CA TYR A 220 6.16 -13.78 -1.98
C TYR A 220 7.67 -13.59 -2.03
N ASP A 221 8.21 -13.70 -3.24
CA ASP A 221 9.63 -13.56 -3.50
C ASP A 221 10.10 -12.14 -3.21
N LEU A 222 9.34 -11.12 -3.61
CA LEU A 222 9.61 -9.73 -3.30
C LEU A 222 9.52 -9.45 -1.79
N LEU A 223 8.53 -10.01 -1.10
CA LEU A 223 8.40 -9.85 0.34
C LEU A 223 9.63 -10.38 1.09
N TYR A 224 10.12 -11.57 0.70
CA TYR A 224 11.36 -12.15 1.23
C TYR A 224 12.58 -11.28 0.93
N GLU A 225 12.72 -10.84 -0.32
CA GLU A 225 13.81 -9.98 -0.76
C GLU A 225 13.86 -8.66 0.00
N LYS A 226 12.73 -7.95 0.09
CA LYS A 226 12.66 -6.67 0.82
C LYS A 226 12.96 -6.85 2.31
N GLY A 227 12.55 -7.96 2.92
CA GLY A 227 12.93 -8.30 4.29
C GLY A 227 14.45 -8.34 4.46
N ASN A 228 15.14 -9.15 3.67
CA ASN A 228 16.59 -9.28 3.74
C ASN A 228 17.34 -7.96 3.45
N GLN A 229 16.86 -7.19 2.45
CA GLN A 229 17.44 -5.89 2.10
C GLN A 229 17.33 -4.89 3.26
N LEU A 230 16.17 -4.84 3.90
CA LEU A 230 15.93 -3.97 5.07
C LEU A 230 16.82 -4.37 6.26
N THR A 231 16.97 -5.67 6.52
CA THR A 231 17.85 -6.17 7.57
C THR A 231 19.30 -5.75 7.36
N ILE A 232 19.83 -5.97 6.16
CA ILE A 232 21.24 -5.62 5.88
C ILE A 232 21.46 -4.11 5.97
N LEU A 233 20.50 -3.32 5.49
CA LEU A 233 20.57 -1.86 5.63
C LEU A 233 20.55 -1.44 7.11
N ALA A 234 19.61 -1.96 7.90
CA ALA A 234 19.50 -1.65 9.33
C ALA A 234 20.77 -2.06 10.11
N TYR A 235 21.31 -3.26 9.85
CA TYR A 235 22.57 -3.71 10.46
C TYR A 235 23.76 -2.83 10.07
N SER A 236 23.84 -2.42 8.81
CA SER A 236 24.92 -1.55 8.36
C SER A 236 24.85 -0.18 9.02
N LEU A 237 23.66 0.37 9.20
CA LEU A 237 23.45 1.62 9.93
C LEU A 237 23.80 1.48 11.42
N GLN A 238 23.40 0.37 12.05
CA GLN A 238 23.75 0.06 13.44
C GLN A 238 25.27 -0.04 13.64
N ASN A 239 25.96 -0.73 12.74
CA ASN A 239 27.41 -0.85 12.80
C ASN A 239 28.11 0.51 12.68
N ILE A 240 27.62 1.41 11.80
CA ILE A 240 28.11 2.79 11.71
C ILE A 240 27.98 3.49 13.07
N SER A 241 26.80 3.42 13.67
CA SER A 241 26.50 4.12 14.92
C SER A 241 27.30 3.56 16.11
N ASN A 242 27.25 2.26 16.29
CA ASN A 242 27.90 1.60 17.43
C ASN A 242 29.41 1.81 17.43
N ASP A 243 30.03 1.80 16.27
CA ASP A 243 31.48 1.99 16.15
C ASP A 243 31.93 3.44 16.32
N LEU A 244 31.14 4.40 15.80
CA LEU A 244 31.49 5.81 15.86
C LEU A 244 31.03 6.51 17.15
N ASN A 245 30.04 6.01 17.85
CA ASN A 245 29.45 6.67 19.03
C ASN A 245 29.44 5.82 20.31
N SER A 246 29.85 4.55 20.26
CA SER A 246 29.87 3.64 21.43
C SER A 246 28.51 3.45 22.15
N SER A 247 27.40 3.85 21.54
CA SER A 247 26.05 3.56 22.04
C SER A 247 25.58 2.23 21.45
N MET A 248 25.12 1.32 22.30
CA MET A 248 24.48 0.08 21.85
C MET A 248 23.01 0.36 21.59
N ASP A 249 22.72 0.96 20.45
CA ASP A 249 21.34 1.22 20.03
C ASP A 249 20.70 -0.07 19.48
N SER A 250 19.39 -0.23 19.64
CA SER A 250 18.68 -1.35 19.04
C SER A 250 18.48 -1.14 17.52
N THR A 251 18.27 -2.21 16.77
CA THR A 251 17.97 -2.08 15.33
C THR A 251 16.63 -1.39 15.05
N ALA A 252 15.75 -1.26 16.05
CA ALA A 252 14.50 -0.50 15.95
C ALA A 252 14.72 0.95 15.51
N ASP A 253 15.73 1.62 16.07
CA ASP A 253 16.08 3.01 15.69
C ASP A 253 16.43 3.11 14.20
N TYR A 254 17.04 2.08 13.63
CA TYR A 254 17.47 2.07 12.23
C TYR A 254 16.33 1.68 11.29
N PHE A 255 15.44 0.77 11.70
CA PHE A 255 14.19 0.52 10.99
C PHE A 255 13.33 1.78 10.97
N LYS A 256 13.29 2.53 12.07
CA LYS A 256 12.60 3.83 12.10
C LYS A 256 13.22 4.83 11.12
N ALA A 257 14.54 4.98 11.11
CA ALA A 257 15.23 5.89 10.19
C ALA A 257 14.98 5.54 8.72
N ILE A 258 14.97 4.25 8.38
CA ILE A 258 14.63 3.75 7.05
C ILE A 258 13.16 4.06 6.73
N SER A 259 12.25 3.81 7.66
CA SER A 259 10.82 4.11 7.53
C SER A 259 10.56 5.59 7.25
N ASP A 260 11.17 6.46 8.04
CA ASP A 260 11.01 7.92 7.91
C ASP A 260 11.46 8.38 6.50
N GLU A 261 12.57 7.83 5.95
CA GLU A 261 13.05 8.18 4.60
C GLU A 261 12.18 7.59 3.50
N ILE A 262 11.65 6.37 3.67
CA ILE A 262 10.70 5.77 2.70
C ILE A 262 9.46 6.66 2.57
N VAL A 263 8.90 7.12 3.69
CA VAL A 263 7.71 8.00 3.67
C VAL A 263 8.03 9.34 3.02
N LEU A 264 9.20 9.92 3.30
CA LEU A 264 9.63 11.19 2.73
C LEU A 264 9.84 11.07 1.22
N GLU A 265 10.58 10.06 0.75
CA GLU A 265 10.84 9.83 -0.67
C GLU A 265 9.54 9.59 -1.45
N TYR A 266 8.60 8.80 -0.91
CA TYR A 266 7.30 8.59 -1.52
C TYR A 266 6.48 9.87 -1.59
N THR A 267 6.48 10.68 -0.52
CA THR A 267 5.75 11.96 -0.49
C THR A 267 6.27 12.93 -1.54
N ASP A 268 7.56 12.91 -1.80
CA ASP A 268 8.21 13.80 -2.77
C ASP A 268 8.01 13.35 -4.23
N THR A 269 7.90 12.04 -4.45
CA THR A 269 7.92 11.45 -5.80
C THR A 269 6.58 10.84 -6.23
N GLU A 270 5.72 10.49 -5.26
CA GLU A 270 4.49 9.68 -5.45
C GLU A 270 4.74 8.35 -6.20
N ALA A 271 5.97 7.84 -6.09
CA ALA A 271 6.42 6.62 -6.76
C ALA A 271 6.92 5.59 -5.74
N VAL A 272 6.88 4.31 -6.11
CA VAL A 272 7.47 3.21 -5.31
C VAL A 272 8.92 3.54 -4.97
N VAL A 273 9.26 3.42 -3.68
CA VAL A 273 10.59 3.75 -3.18
C VAL A 273 11.54 2.57 -3.41
N ASN A 274 12.60 2.82 -4.16
CA ASN A 274 13.64 1.84 -4.39
C ASN A 274 14.75 1.98 -3.34
N ILE A 275 14.71 1.14 -2.30
CA ILE A 275 15.66 1.14 -1.18
C ILE A 275 17.07 0.69 -1.57
N GLU A 276 17.26 0.16 -2.77
CA GLU A 276 18.56 -0.29 -3.31
C GLU A 276 19.36 0.85 -3.92
N LYS A 277 18.71 1.96 -4.28
CA LYS A 277 19.37 3.10 -4.93
C LYS A 277 20.33 3.81 -4.00
N GLY A 278 21.53 4.10 -4.52
CA GLY A 278 22.54 4.83 -3.78
C GLY A 278 22.07 6.18 -3.24
N ALA A 279 21.19 6.87 -3.99
CA ALA A 279 20.63 8.15 -3.53
C ALA A 279 19.72 7.98 -2.28
N PHE A 280 18.90 6.93 -2.21
CA PHE A 280 18.11 6.61 -1.02
C PHE A 280 19.03 6.25 0.16
N ILE A 281 19.97 5.33 -0.07
CA ILE A 281 20.94 4.88 0.95
C ILE A 281 21.74 6.08 1.49
N GLU A 282 22.17 6.99 0.64
CA GLU A 282 22.89 8.20 1.05
C GLU A 282 22.06 9.08 1.98
N LYS A 283 20.79 9.31 1.66
CA LYS A 283 19.86 10.09 2.50
C LYS A 283 19.67 9.44 3.88
N VAL A 284 19.44 8.12 3.92
CA VAL A 284 19.29 7.40 5.20
C VAL A 284 20.56 7.52 6.06
N ILE A 285 21.76 7.41 5.45
CA ILE A 285 23.04 7.60 6.15
C ILE A 285 23.19 9.05 6.64
N ASP A 286 22.84 10.05 5.84
CA ASP A 286 22.91 11.46 6.23
C ASP A 286 21.95 11.81 7.37
N ASN A 287 20.76 11.24 7.35
CA ASN A 287 19.79 11.36 8.45
C ASN A 287 20.34 10.74 9.74
N LEU A 288 20.95 9.55 9.65
CA LEU A 288 21.62 8.91 10.78
C LEU A 288 22.78 9.75 11.33
N ILE A 289 23.68 10.22 10.45
CA ILE A 289 24.79 11.09 10.83
C ILE A 289 24.29 12.31 11.62
N THR A 290 23.22 12.92 11.13
CA THR A 290 22.61 14.09 11.76
C THR A 290 21.97 13.74 13.11
N ALA A 291 21.14 12.71 13.16
CA ALA A 291 20.39 12.30 14.35
C ALA A 291 21.31 11.84 15.50
N LYS A 292 22.38 11.14 15.18
CA LYS A 292 23.34 10.59 16.17
C LYS A 292 24.59 11.47 16.33
N SER A 293 24.68 12.63 15.63
CA SER A 293 25.84 13.53 15.64
C SER A 293 27.18 12.83 15.31
N LEU A 294 27.14 11.93 14.32
CA LEU A 294 28.31 11.17 13.89
C LEU A 294 29.20 12.00 12.98
N THR A 295 30.47 11.59 12.85
CA THR A 295 31.41 12.19 11.90
C THR A 295 32.00 11.10 11.02
N ILE A 296 31.76 11.18 9.72
CA ILE A 296 32.29 10.28 8.68
C ILE A 296 32.94 11.15 7.62
N ASP A 297 34.14 10.74 7.18
CA ASP A 297 34.78 11.41 6.05
C ASP A 297 33.94 11.25 4.76
N ALA A 298 33.83 12.31 3.96
CA ALA A 298 32.98 12.32 2.78
C ALA A 298 33.34 11.24 1.75
N SER A 299 34.64 10.90 1.59
CA SER A 299 35.07 9.84 0.69
C SER A 299 34.70 8.45 1.23
N ASN A 300 34.80 8.24 2.55
CA ASN A 300 34.41 6.99 3.21
C ASN A 300 32.90 6.81 3.15
N LYS A 301 32.11 7.87 3.38
CA LYS A 301 30.66 7.84 3.17
C LYS A 301 30.31 7.43 1.74
N ALA A 302 30.92 8.07 0.74
CA ALA A 302 30.66 7.75 -0.66
C ALA A 302 31.02 6.29 -1.01
N ASN A 303 32.11 5.76 -0.46
CA ASN A 303 32.48 4.34 -0.64
C ASN A 303 31.49 3.40 0.08
N ALA A 304 31.01 3.76 1.26
CA ALA A 304 29.98 3.01 1.99
C ALA A 304 28.65 2.95 1.22
N VAL A 305 28.18 4.09 0.70
CA VAL A 305 26.98 4.15 -0.16
C VAL A 305 27.13 3.24 -1.38
N LYS A 306 28.29 3.30 -2.06
CA LYS A 306 28.55 2.43 -3.22
C LYS A 306 28.57 0.94 -2.85
N ALA A 307 29.22 0.58 -1.73
CA ALA A 307 29.25 -0.79 -1.25
C ALA A 307 27.85 -1.32 -0.95
N LEU A 308 27.03 -0.57 -0.22
CA LEU A 308 25.63 -0.94 0.08
C LEU A 308 24.78 -1.05 -1.18
N SER A 309 24.82 -0.05 -2.07
CA SER A 309 24.05 -0.07 -3.32
C SER A 309 24.50 -1.16 -4.31
N SER A 310 25.66 -1.77 -4.08
CA SER A 310 26.14 -2.91 -4.87
C SER A 310 25.75 -4.25 -4.24
N VAL A 311 25.65 -4.33 -2.92
CA VAL A 311 25.35 -5.59 -2.19
C VAL A 311 23.85 -5.79 -1.98
N ILE A 312 23.10 -4.74 -1.61
CA ILE A 312 21.66 -4.86 -1.32
C ILE A 312 20.88 -5.54 -2.46
N PRO A 313 21.05 -5.18 -3.74
CA PRO A 313 20.33 -5.85 -4.83
C PRO A 313 20.72 -7.32 -5.03
N VAL A 314 21.92 -7.72 -4.60
CA VAL A 314 22.40 -9.10 -4.72
C VAL A 314 21.79 -10.02 -3.66
N ILE A 315 21.35 -9.46 -2.53
CA ILE A 315 20.81 -10.23 -1.40
C ILE A 315 19.49 -10.93 -1.75
N GLY A 316 18.68 -10.34 -2.61
CA GLY A 316 17.44 -10.92 -3.13
C GLY A 316 17.64 -11.98 -4.21
N ILE A 317 18.88 -12.24 -4.64
CA ILE A 317 19.13 -13.22 -5.73
C ILE A 317 18.76 -14.62 -5.27
N LYS A 318 17.77 -15.19 -5.95
CA LYS A 318 17.40 -16.60 -5.83
C LYS A 318 18.31 -17.45 -6.70
N SER A 319 19.00 -18.34 -6.09
CA SER A 319 19.56 -19.51 -6.72
C SER A 319 19.20 -20.71 -5.85
N THR A 320 19.65 -21.91 -6.18
CA THR A 320 19.40 -23.10 -5.35
C THR A 320 19.59 -22.80 -3.86
N ASN A 321 18.78 -23.36 -2.98
CA ASN A 321 18.71 -23.08 -1.53
C ASN A 321 20.07 -22.88 -0.84
N ASP A 322 21.10 -23.66 -1.21
CA ASP A 322 22.44 -23.57 -0.62
C ASP A 322 23.16 -22.26 -0.98
N LEU A 323 22.89 -21.70 -2.15
CA LEU A 323 23.54 -20.49 -2.62
C LEU A 323 22.92 -19.22 -2.01
N THR A 324 21.59 -19.20 -1.84
CA THR A 324 20.90 -18.11 -1.13
C THR A 324 21.43 -18.00 0.30
N ALA A 325 21.53 -19.11 1.02
CA ALA A 325 22.12 -19.15 2.37
C ALA A 325 23.59 -18.68 2.38
N SER A 326 24.36 -18.96 1.31
CA SER A 326 25.74 -18.49 1.20
C SER A 326 25.85 -16.98 1.00
N VAL A 327 24.99 -16.39 0.17
CA VAL A 327 24.94 -14.94 -0.05
C VAL A 327 24.48 -14.21 1.22
N LEU A 328 23.49 -14.76 1.94
CA LEU A 328 23.03 -14.19 3.20
C LEU A 328 24.13 -14.28 4.28
N ARG A 329 24.84 -15.41 4.42
CA ARG A 329 25.99 -15.51 5.33
C ARG A 329 27.08 -14.51 5.00
N PHE A 330 27.38 -14.29 3.72
CA PHE A 330 28.32 -13.29 3.29
C PHE A 330 27.88 -11.89 3.73
N SER A 331 26.63 -11.51 3.46
CA SER A 331 26.10 -10.17 3.75
C SER A 331 25.99 -9.88 5.25
N THR A 332 25.70 -10.87 6.08
CA THR A 332 25.58 -10.69 7.53
C THR A 332 26.92 -10.76 8.29
N ASN A 333 27.91 -11.43 7.76
CA ASN A 333 29.21 -11.61 8.42
C ASN A 333 30.33 -10.81 7.75
N LYS A 334 30.78 -11.29 6.59
CA LYS A 334 31.96 -10.69 5.96
C LYS A 334 31.70 -9.28 5.46
N PHE A 335 30.57 -9.06 4.79
CA PHE A 335 30.22 -7.73 4.29
C PHE A 335 30.16 -6.72 5.43
N GLN A 336 29.56 -7.04 6.56
CA GLN A 336 29.46 -6.11 7.69
C GLN A 336 30.85 -5.70 8.24
N ASN A 337 31.79 -6.64 8.29
CA ASN A 337 33.17 -6.33 8.70
C ASN A 337 33.90 -5.45 7.67
N ASP A 338 33.78 -5.78 6.40
CA ASP A 338 34.37 -4.98 5.32
C ASP A 338 33.74 -3.59 5.26
N PHE A 339 32.41 -3.51 5.38
CA PHE A 339 31.66 -2.26 5.39
C PHE A 339 32.10 -1.32 6.51
N LEU A 340 32.27 -1.84 7.70
CA LEU A 340 32.78 -1.08 8.84
C LEU A 340 34.19 -0.56 8.57
N SER A 341 35.05 -1.38 7.95
CA SER A 341 36.39 -0.97 7.54
C SER A 341 36.37 0.14 6.47
N ILE A 342 35.41 0.10 5.56
CA ILE A 342 35.18 1.15 4.55
C ILE A 342 34.77 2.46 5.23
N VAL A 343 33.81 2.40 6.15
CA VAL A 343 33.32 3.57 6.90
C VAL A 343 34.46 4.25 7.70
N LYS A 344 35.33 3.44 8.33
CA LYS A 344 36.51 3.92 9.06
C LYS A 344 37.64 4.44 8.18
N GLY A 345 37.61 4.17 6.87
CA GLY A 345 38.72 4.47 5.97
C GLY A 345 39.94 3.58 6.18
N THR A 346 39.78 2.40 6.78
CA THR A 346 40.83 1.40 7.03
C THR A 346 40.81 0.24 6.04
N ALA A 347 39.78 0.15 5.19
CA ALA A 347 39.65 -0.88 4.17
C ALA A 347 40.79 -0.82 3.15
N ASP A 348 41.29 -1.99 2.74
CA ASP A 348 42.19 -2.08 1.60
C ASP A 348 41.48 -1.61 0.29
N GLN A 349 42.24 -0.95 -0.59
CA GLN A 349 41.69 -0.44 -1.85
C GLN A 349 41.09 -1.57 -2.73
N SER A 350 41.62 -2.80 -2.61
CA SER A 350 41.09 -3.96 -3.34
C SER A 350 39.66 -4.32 -2.87
N VAL A 351 39.37 -4.22 -1.59
CA VAL A 351 38.03 -4.44 -1.02
C VAL A 351 37.05 -3.40 -1.54
N ILE A 352 37.43 -2.11 -1.45
CA ILE A 352 36.58 -1.03 -1.96
C ILE A 352 36.30 -1.21 -3.46
N THR A 353 37.34 -1.54 -4.24
CA THR A 353 37.21 -1.75 -5.69
C THR A 353 36.31 -2.93 -6.01
N SER A 354 36.40 -4.04 -5.25
CA SER A 354 35.57 -5.22 -5.46
C SER A 354 34.08 -4.92 -5.30
N TYR A 355 33.69 -4.17 -4.24
CA TYR A 355 32.29 -3.77 -4.04
C TYR A 355 31.78 -2.74 -5.05
N THR A 356 32.65 -1.92 -5.62
CA THR A 356 32.25 -0.84 -6.53
C THR A 356 32.34 -1.21 -8.01
N SER A 357 32.97 -2.34 -8.36
CA SER A 357 33.18 -2.75 -9.77
C SER A 357 32.61 -4.13 -10.10
N ASP A 358 32.71 -5.10 -9.21
CA ASP A 358 32.27 -6.49 -9.50
C ASP A 358 31.96 -7.27 -8.20
N VAL A 359 30.89 -6.89 -7.54
CA VAL A 359 30.48 -7.51 -6.26
C VAL A 359 30.16 -9.01 -6.41
N LEU A 360 29.61 -9.45 -7.54
CA LEU A 360 29.27 -10.86 -7.75
C LEU A 360 30.53 -11.75 -7.78
N ASN A 361 31.56 -11.35 -8.50
CA ASN A 361 32.84 -12.07 -8.49
C ASN A 361 33.50 -12.06 -7.09
N TYR A 362 33.36 -10.97 -6.36
CA TYR A 362 33.88 -10.88 -5.00
C TYR A 362 33.14 -11.85 -4.05
N ILE A 363 31.81 -11.85 -4.09
CA ILE A 363 30.99 -12.80 -3.29
C ILE A 363 31.31 -14.25 -3.69
N ALA A 364 31.36 -14.53 -4.99
CA ALA A 364 31.67 -15.87 -5.49
C ALA A 364 33.04 -16.38 -5.00
N ALA A 365 34.08 -15.54 -5.07
CA ALA A 365 35.41 -15.89 -4.60
C ALA A 365 35.45 -16.12 -3.08
N ASP A 366 34.76 -15.28 -2.32
CA ASP A 366 34.70 -15.38 -0.85
C ASP A 366 33.97 -16.67 -0.41
N GLN A 367 32.89 -17.05 -1.10
CA GLN A 367 32.11 -18.25 -0.81
C GLN A 367 32.66 -19.51 -1.51
N ASN A 368 33.73 -19.40 -2.31
CA ASN A 368 34.33 -20.47 -3.10
C ASN A 368 33.34 -21.15 -4.05
N ILE A 369 32.53 -20.35 -4.72
CA ILE A 369 31.56 -20.75 -5.75
C ILE A 369 31.91 -20.05 -7.07
N ASN A 370 31.29 -20.44 -8.20
CA ASN A 370 31.46 -19.70 -9.45
C ASN A 370 30.50 -18.52 -9.49
N ALA A 371 30.97 -17.34 -9.96
CA ALA A 371 30.11 -16.18 -10.15
C ALA A 371 28.92 -16.44 -11.10
N SER A 372 29.10 -17.38 -12.06
CA SER A 372 28.02 -17.83 -12.94
C SER A 372 26.92 -18.62 -12.23
N ASP A 373 27.19 -19.16 -11.05
CA ASP A 373 26.24 -19.90 -10.25
C ASP A 373 25.39 -18.96 -9.38
N ILE A 374 25.89 -17.73 -9.13
CA ILE A 374 25.11 -16.62 -8.59
C ILE A 374 24.30 -16.04 -9.74
N GLN A 375 23.19 -16.68 -10.10
CA GLN A 375 22.33 -16.16 -11.16
C GLN A 375 21.47 -15.02 -10.59
N PRO A 376 21.58 -13.81 -11.14
CA PRO A 376 20.67 -12.73 -10.78
C PRO A 376 19.24 -13.18 -11.14
N THR A 377 18.32 -13.06 -10.21
CA THR A 377 16.91 -13.20 -10.51
C THR A 377 16.39 -11.82 -10.87
N ILE A 378 15.92 -11.63 -12.11
CA ILE A 378 15.14 -10.46 -12.46
C ILE A 378 13.71 -10.75 -12.04
N LEU A 379 13.14 -9.92 -11.20
CA LEU A 379 11.72 -9.95 -10.88
C LEU A 379 11.08 -8.68 -11.45
N ALA A 380 10.10 -8.86 -12.32
CA ALA A 380 9.32 -7.79 -12.89
C ALA A 380 7.92 -7.80 -12.28
N PHE A 381 7.47 -6.66 -11.76
CA PHE A 381 6.18 -6.52 -11.10
C PHE A 381 5.25 -5.62 -11.90
N ALA A 382 3.94 -5.79 -11.66
CA ALA A 382 2.94 -5.00 -12.36
C ALA A 382 3.00 -3.53 -11.94
N ASP A 383 2.84 -2.64 -12.93
CA ASP A 383 2.75 -1.20 -12.76
C ASP A 383 1.35 -0.71 -13.02
N ALA A 384 1.01 0.44 -12.44
CA ALA A 384 -0.21 1.15 -12.73
C ALA A 384 0.08 2.64 -12.93
N VAL A 385 -0.42 3.20 -14.03
CA VAL A 385 -0.28 4.62 -14.33
C VAL A 385 -1.63 5.23 -14.71
N SER A 386 -1.80 6.51 -14.40
CA SER A 386 -3.01 7.26 -14.73
C SER A 386 -2.66 8.58 -15.40
N LEU A 387 -3.42 8.95 -16.43
CA LEU A 387 -3.26 10.20 -17.16
C LEU A 387 -4.61 10.67 -17.69
N GLN A 388 -4.65 11.88 -18.19
CA GLN A 388 -5.78 12.39 -19.00
C GLN A 388 -5.60 12.00 -20.46
N GLU A 389 -6.70 11.85 -21.20
CA GLU A 389 -6.59 11.76 -22.66
C GLU A 389 -5.92 13.01 -23.24
N ASP A 390 -5.44 12.94 -24.47
CA ASP A 390 -4.64 14.00 -25.12
C ASP A 390 -3.31 14.37 -24.45
N ALA A 391 -2.98 13.73 -23.33
CA ALA A 391 -1.69 13.85 -22.68
C ALA A 391 -0.86 12.57 -22.87
N SER A 392 0.43 12.64 -22.54
CA SER A 392 1.30 11.47 -22.44
C SER A 392 1.90 11.39 -21.05
N ILE A 393 2.19 10.16 -20.59
CA ILE A 393 2.85 9.93 -19.31
C ILE A 393 4.18 9.21 -19.53
N SER A 394 5.21 9.66 -18.81
CA SER A 394 6.52 9.01 -18.79
C SER A 394 6.83 8.49 -17.39
N PHE A 395 7.22 7.23 -17.29
CA PHE A 395 7.52 6.56 -16.03
C PHE A 395 8.59 5.50 -16.23
N SER A 396 9.21 5.04 -15.14
CA SER A 396 10.13 3.89 -15.17
C SER A 396 9.41 2.67 -14.58
N PRO A 397 9.22 1.59 -15.34
CA PRO A 397 8.63 0.36 -14.83
C PRO A 397 9.55 -0.38 -13.85
N LEU A 398 10.82 0.01 -13.79
CA LEU A 398 11.85 -0.64 -12.98
C LEU A 398 11.88 -0.17 -11.52
N LEU A 399 10.96 0.70 -11.11
CA LEU A 399 10.99 1.27 -9.76
C LEU A 399 10.64 0.25 -8.67
N ASN A 400 9.73 -0.66 -8.99
CA ASN A 400 9.32 -1.78 -8.13
C ASN A 400 9.98 -3.11 -8.52
N ASP A 401 10.74 -3.16 -9.62
CA ASP A 401 11.42 -4.36 -10.09
C ASP A 401 12.72 -4.62 -9.33
N SER A 402 13.09 -5.89 -9.20
CA SER A 402 14.39 -6.30 -8.71
C SER A 402 15.33 -6.60 -9.87
N LEU A 403 16.42 -5.85 -9.95
CA LEU A 403 17.44 -5.96 -10.98
C LEU A 403 18.81 -6.10 -10.35
N THR A 404 19.64 -6.99 -10.89
CA THR A 404 21.04 -7.08 -10.46
C THR A 404 21.82 -5.83 -10.90
N THR A 405 22.46 -5.14 -9.97
CA THR A 405 23.27 -3.96 -10.28
C THR A 405 24.53 -4.30 -11.08
N GLY A 406 25.00 -3.34 -11.87
CA GLY A 406 26.28 -3.40 -12.58
C GLY A 406 26.26 -4.01 -13.97
N SER A 407 25.15 -4.64 -14.41
CA SER A 407 25.01 -5.14 -15.77
C SER A 407 24.02 -4.29 -16.58
N ALA A 408 24.34 -4.06 -17.85
CA ALA A 408 23.41 -3.38 -18.75
C ALA A 408 22.13 -4.22 -18.95
N PHE A 409 21.00 -3.57 -18.97
CA PHE A 409 19.71 -4.19 -19.26
C PHE A 409 19.04 -3.52 -20.48
N THR A 410 18.04 -4.19 -21.02
CA THR A 410 17.17 -3.67 -22.07
C THR A 410 15.71 -3.85 -21.70
N ILE A 411 14.89 -2.86 -22.04
CA ILE A 411 13.43 -2.93 -21.90
C ILE A 411 12.83 -3.09 -23.29
N THR A 412 11.85 -3.96 -23.42
CA THR A 412 10.99 -4.08 -24.59
C THR A 412 9.54 -4.11 -24.14
N THR A 413 8.62 -3.70 -25.00
CA THR A 413 7.18 -3.66 -24.69
C THR A 413 6.36 -4.33 -25.77
N SER A 414 5.19 -4.88 -25.40
CA SER A 414 4.12 -5.14 -26.34
C SER A 414 3.46 -3.83 -26.75
N SER A 415 2.63 -3.87 -27.80
CA SER A 415 1.84 -2.71 -28.23
C SER A 415 0.55 -2.65 -27.42
N PRO A 416 0.21 -1.53 -26.80
CA PRO A 416 -1.11 -1.31 -26.20
C PRO A 416 -2.20 -1.29 -27.29
N SER A 417 -3.46 -1.53 -26.91
CA SER A 417 -4.60 -1.58 -27.84
C SER A 417 -5.08 -0.19 -28.26
N ASN A 418 -4.99 0.78 -27.33
CA ASN A 418 -5.59 2.10 -27.48
C ASN A 418 -4.57 3.24 -27.35
N GLY A 419 -3.32 2.99 -27.67
CA GLY A 419 -2.25 3.96 -27.56
C GLY A 419 -0.97 3.51 -28.24
N SER A 420 0.11 4.19 -27.90
CA SER A 420 1.47 3.86 -28.35
C SER A 420 2.45 4.00 -27.20
N VAL A 421 3.54 3.24 -27.26
CA VAL A 421 4.64 3.29 -26.29
C VAL A 421 5.95 3.61 -26.99
N ALA A 422 6.77 4.44 -26.32
CA ALA A 422 8.12 4.77 -26.72
C ALA A 422 9.06 4.51 -25.55
N ILE A 423 10.25 3.95 -25.80
CA ILE A 423 11.24 3.62 -24.77
C ILE A 423 12.47 4.50 -24.96
N SER A 424 12.95 5.09 -23.88
CA SER A 424 14.18 5.87 -23.84
C SER A 424 14.94 5.56 -22.55
N GLY A 425 15.98 4.71 -22.65
CA GLY A 425 16.72 4.22 -21.48
C GLY A 425 15.81 3.39 -20.56
N GLU A 426 15.64 3.86 -19.33
CA GLU A 426 14.79 3.23 -18.30
C GLU A 426 13.32 3.73 -18.31
N THR A 427 13.01 4.66 -19.20
CA THR A 427 11.72 5.34 -19.21
C THR A 427 10.86 4.83 -20.36
N ILE A 428 9.61 4.49 -20.04
CA ILE A 428 8.54 4.24 -21.00
C ILE A 428 7.65 5.48 -21.04
N THR A 429 7.34 5.95 -22.26
CA THR A 429 6.33 6.99 -22.47
C THR A 429 5.13 6.34 -23.14
N TYR A 430 3.97 6.39 -22.50
CA TYR A 430 2.69 5.99 -23.08
C TYR A 430 1.95 7.22 -23.58
N THR A 431 1.38 7.13 -24.79
CA THR A 431 0.54 8.16 -25.40
C THR A 431 -0.76 7.49 -25.86
N PRO A 432 -1.92 7.87 -25.33
CA PRO A 432 -3.21 7.36 -25.77
C PRO A 432 -3.46 7.67 -27.26
N SER A 433 -4.33 6.89 -27.89
CA SER A 433 -4.94 7.30 -29.16
C SER A 433 -5.78 8.55 -28.91
N ALA A 434 -5.89 9.44 -29.92
CA ALA A 434 -6.67 10.65 -29.79
C ALA A 434 -8.10 10.34 -29.30
N ASN A 435 -8.56 11.07 -28.31
CA ASN A 435 -9.90 10.97 -27.72
C ASN A 435 -10.21 9.58 -27.12
N PHE A 436 -9.19 8.86 -26.69
CA PHE A 436 -9.39 7.59 -26.00
C PHE A 436 -9.37 7.82 -24.49
N ASN A 437 -10.46 7.48 -23.83
CA ASN A 437 -10.59 7.35 -22.38
C ASN A 437 -10.98 5.92 -21.99
N GLY A 438 -10.60 5.48 -20.79
CA GLY A 438 -10.86 4.14 -20.29
C GLY A 438 -9.60 3.39 -19.87
N GLN A 439 -9.68 2.06 -19.85
CA GLN A 439 -8.58 1.19 -19.47
C GLN A 439 -7.81 0.70 -20.71
N ASP A 440 -6.49 0.70 -20.60
CA ASP A 440 -5.59 0.07 -21.56
C ASP A 440 -4.51 -0.71 -20.80
N SER A 441 -3.74 -1.52 -21.48
CA SER A 441 -2.63 -2.26 -20.88
C SER A 441 -1.62 -2.70 -21.94
N PHE A 442 -0.39 -2.91 -21.49
CA PHE A 442 0.66 -3.52 -22.29
C PHE A 442 1.66 -4.23 -21.38
N ASP A 443 2.35 -5.24 -21.94
CA ASP A 443 3.41 -5.92 -21.22
C ASP A 443 4.75 -5.25 -21.50
N TYR A 444 5.62 -5.23 -20.48
CA TYR A 444 7.02 -4.93 -20.66
C TYR A 444 7.88 -6.15 -20.29
N THR A 445 9.05 -6.23 -20.88
CA THR A 445 10.05 -7.25 -20.58
C THR A 445 11.38 -6.57 -20.34
N VAL A 446 11.95 -6.80 -19.17
CA VAL A 446 13.32 -6.41 -18.87
C VAL A 446 14.24 -7.60 -19.08
N THR A 447 15.36 -7.38 -19.76
CA THR A 447 16.37 -8.41 -20.05
C THR A 447 17.75 -7.93 -19.61
N GLN A 448 18.43 -8.75 -18.82
CA GLN A 448 19.78 -8.50 -18.34
C GLN A 448 20.64 -9.73 -18.65
N GLY A 449 21.57 -9.61 -19.59
CA GLY A 449 22.35 -10.73 -20.10
C GLY A 449 21.48 -11.79 -20.79
N SER A 450 21.39 -12.99 -20.22
CA SER A 450 20.57 -14.11 -20.74
C SER A 450 19.24 -14.29 -19.99
N ILE A 451 18.97 -13.46 -19.00
CA ILE A 451 17.79 -13.60 -18.12
C ILE A 451 16.82 -12.50 -18.46
N SER A 452 15.52 -12.81 -18.45
CA SER A 452 14.45 -11.85 -18.67
C SER A 452 13.26 -12.13 -17.76
N ALA A 453 12.57 -11.08 -17.36
CA ALA A 453 11.28 -11.13 -16.70
C ALA A 453 10.31 -10.17 -17.39
N SER A 454 9.02 -10.49 -17.31
CA SER A 454 7.97 -9.69 -17.92
C SER A 454 6.88 -9.42 -16.91
N SER A 455 6.27 -8.23 -17.02
CA SER A 455 5.09 -7.88 -16.25
C SER A 455 4.18 -6.93 -17.06
N THR A 456 3.02 -6.61 -16.51
CA THR A 456 1.99 -5.82 -17.19
C THR A 456 1.91 -4.42 -16.61
N VAL A 457 1.81 -3.42 -17.48
CA VAL A 457 1.46 -2.04 -17.12
C VAL A 457 -0.03 -1.85 -17.35
N SER A 458 -0.76 -1.51 -16.30
CA SER A 458 -2.17 -1.09 -16.37
C SER A 458 -2.24 0.43 -16.54
N VAL A 459 -3.00 0.89 -17.53
CA VAL A 459 -3.13 2.33 -17.84
C VAL A 459 -4.58 2.75 -17.65
N THR A 460 -4.81 3.80 -16.85
CA THR A 460 -6.12 4.44 -16.72
C THR A 460 -6.08 5.80 -17.38
N VAL A 461 -6.86 5.99 -18.42
CA VAL A 461 -7.00 7.26 -19.13
C VAL A 461 -8.32 7.92 -18.72
N ALA A 462 -8.22 9.07 -18.09
CA ALA A 462 -9.38 9.86 -17.68
C ALA A 462 -9.89 10.71 -18.84
N ALA A 463 -11.22 10.80 -18.98
CA ALA A 463 -11.85 11.66 -19.95
C ALA A 463 -11.56 13.14 -19.67
N VAL A 464 -11.42 13.92 -20.74
CA VAL A 464 -11.33 15.38 -20.75
C VAL A 464 -12.33 15.87 -21.78
N ASN A 465 -13.15 16.86 -21.43
CA ASN A 465 -14.12 17.40 -22.37
C ASN A 465 -13.44 18.01 -23.61
N ASP A 466 -13.81 17.53 -24.77
CA ASP A 466 -13.44 18.08 -26.07
C ASP A 466 -14.51 19.07 -26.58
N ALA A 467 -14.08 20.13 -27.29
CA ALA A 467 -15.02 21.07 -27.84
C ALA A 467 -15.85 20.44 -28.97
N PRO A 468 -17.15 20.73 -29.08
CA PRO A 468 -18.00 20.21 -30.14
C PRO A 468 -17.56 20.72 -31.54
N THR A 469 -17.80 19.94 -32.55
CA THR A 469 -17.39 20.24 -33.92
C THR A 469 -18.58 20.71 -34.78
N LEU A 470 -18.43 21.88 -35.47
CA LEU A 470 -19.42 22.43 -36.37
C LEU A 470 -18.87 22.47 -37.80
N SER A 471 -19.40 21.62 -38.66
CA SER A 471 -19.02 21.54 -40.08
C SER A 471 -20.06 22.19 -40.99
N ILE A 472 -19.75 23.38 -41.47
CA ILE A 472 -20.55 24.15 -42.44
C ILE A 472 -19.62 25.07 -43.19
N ALA A 473 -19.93 25.36 -44.47
CA ALA A 473 -19.16 26.31 -45.26
C ALA A 473 -19.33 27.75 -44.72
N SER A 474 -18.25 28.52 -44.62
CA SER A 474 -18.29 29.92 -44.19
C SER A 474 -18.94 30.85 -45.23
N THR A 475 -19.08 30.41 -46.49
CA THR A 475 -19.78 31.11 -47.55
C THR A 475 -20.68 30.14 -48.32
N ILE A 476 -21.94 30.45 -48.43
CA ILE A 476 -22.94 29.63 -49.10
C ILE A 476 -23.58 30.51 -50.22
N ASN A 477 -23.63 30.00 -51.45
CA ASN A 477 -24.34 30.65 -52.53
C ASN A 477 -25.72 30.01 -52.63
N TYR A 478 -26.78 30.84 -52.57
CA TYR A 478 -28.15 30.42 -52.48
C TYR A 478 -28.98 31.13 -53.54
N LYS A 479 -29.72 30.40 -54.34
CA LYS A 479 -30.57 31.00 -55.38
C LYS A 479 -31.81 31.66 -54.77
N GLU A 480 -32.13 32.86 -55.19
CA GLU A 480 -33.35 33.53 -54.73
C GLU A 480 -34.60 32.73 -55.07
N ASN A 481 -35.72 33.15 -54.50
CA ASN A 481 -37.06 32.57 -54.75
C ASN A 481 -37.13 31.05 -54.38
N ASN A 482 -36.21 30.54 -53.56
CA ASN A 482 -36.12 29.13 -53.21
C ASN A 482 -36.35 28.95 -51.71
N THR A 483 -36.82 27.78 -51.32
CA THR A 483 -37.08 27.43 -49.88
C THR A 483 -36.21 26.28 -49.42
N ILE A 484 -34.96 26.23 -49.85
CA ILE A 484 -34.02 25.16 -49.43
C ILE A 484 -33.59 25.33 -47.96
N THR A 485 -33.35 24.23 -47.32
CA THR A 485 -32.78 24.15 -45.97
C THR A 485 -31.26 23.98 -46.03
N ILE A 486 -30.57 24.51 -45.04
CA ILE A 486 -29.13 24.35 -44.82
C ILE A 486 -28.99 23.48 -43.57
N ASP A 487 -28.29 22.36 -43.71
CA ASP A 487 -28.06 21.40 -42.65
C ASP A 487 -26.60 21.51 -42.17
N PRO A 488 -26.33 22.19 -41.03
CA PRO A 488 -25.03 22.20 -40.41
C PRO A 488 -24.78 20.84 -39.75
N SER A 489 -23.66 20.21 -40.09
CA SER A 489 -23.23 18.99 -39.38
C SER A 489 -22.58 19.36 -38.07
N ALA A 490 -23.20 18.98 -36.98
CA ALA A 490 -22.72 19.19 -35.62
C ALA A 490 -22.50 17.84 -34.95
N ALA A 491 -21.36 17.67 -34.27
CA ALA A 491 -21.02 16.44 -33.54
C ALA A 491 -20.14 16.78 -32.33
N ASP A 492 -20.23 15.96 -31.32
CA ASP A 492 -19.35 15.94 -30.18
C ASP A 492 -18.68 14.60 -30.09
N VAL A 493 -17.39 14.58 -29.76
CA VAL A 493 -16.59 13.35 -29.72
C VAL A 493 -16.80 12.59 -28.41
N ASP A 494 -17.08 13.31 -27.33
CA ASP A 494 -17.41 12.71 -26.00
C ASP A 494 -18.85 12.19 -25.97
N GLY A 495 -19.66 12.57 -26.94
CA GLY A 495 -21.08 12.21 -27.03
C GLY A 495 -21.98 13.08 -26.17
N ASP A 496 -21.52 14.26 -25.80
CA ASP A 496 -22.27 15.21 -25.00
C ASP A 496 -23.45 15.81 -25.74
N ASP A 497 -24.46 16.26 -25.02
CA ASP A 497 -25.64 16.89 -25.54
C ASP A 497 -25.30 18.28 -26.09
N ILE A 498 -25.26 18.39 -27.42
CA ILE A 498 -24.94 19.65 -28.11
C ILE A 498 -26.16 20.53 -28.37
N THR A 499 -25.97 21.83 -28.22
CA THR A 499 -27.00 22.85 -28.50
C THR A 499 -26.50 23.83 -29.55
N LEU A 500 -27.21 23.90 -30.67
CA LEU A 500 -26.92 24.85 -31.74
C LEU A 500 -27.88 26.05 -31.65
N THR A 501 -27.32 27.25 -31.67
CA THR A 501 -28.08 28.50 -31.64
C THR A 501 -27.73 29.41 -32.81
N LEU A 502 -28.67 30.27 -33.19
CA LEU A 502 -28.55 31.20 -34.30
C LEU A 502 -28.46 32.65 -33.79
N GLY A 503 -27.46 33.37 -34.26
CA GLY A 503 -27.21 34.78 -34.00
C GLY A 503 -26.74 35.51 -35.26
N GLY A 504 -26.21 36.69 -35.08
CA GLY A 504 -25.71 37.54 -36.17
C GLY A 504 -26.71 38.58 -36.65
N THR A 505 -26.24 39.45 -37.54
CA THR A 505 -26.99 40.65 -37.98
C THR A 505 -28.32 40.30 -38.66
N ASP A 506 -28.36 39.18 -39.37
CA ASP A 506 -29.50 38.76 -40.19
C ASP A 506 -30.22 37.52 -39.63
N ALA A 507 -29.97 37.16 -38.36
CA ALA A 507 -30.56 35.98 -37.72
C ALA A 507 -32.09 35.96 -37.81
N GLU A 508 -32.75 37.11 -37.68
CA GLU A 508 -34.22 37.24 -37.75
C GLU A 508 -34.82 36.84 -39.12
N SER A 509 -34.00 36.76 -40.17
CA SER A 509 -34.43 36.29 -41.50
C SER A 509 -34.50 34.77 -41.60
N PHE A 510 -34.07 34.06 -40.56
CA PHE A 510 -33.95 32.61 -40.57
C PHE A 510 -34.67 31.98 -39.36
N THR A 511 -35.02 30.73 -39.52
CA THR A 511 -35.43 29.83 -38.42
C THR A 511 -34.44 28.70 -38.35
N LEU A 512 -33.96 28.41 -37.11
CA LEU A 512 -33.20 27.21 -36.79
C LEU A 512 -34.13 26.24 -36.02
N ALA A 513 -34.44 25.12 -36.64
CA ALA A 513 -35.31 24.10 -36.05
C ALA A 513 -34.73 22.70 -36.29
N ASN A 514 -34.56 21.91 -35.21
CA ASN A 514 -33.91 20.57 -35.25
C ASN A 514 -32.54 20.61 -35.94
N ASN A 515 -31.75 21.62 -35.61
CA ASN A 515 -30.43 21.92 -36.20
C ASN A 515 -30.44 22.23 -37.72
N ILE A 516 -31.59 22.43 -38.30
CA ILE A 516 -31.73 22.80 -39.70
C ILE A 516 -32.05 24.30 -39.81
N LEU A 517 -31.26 25.01 -40.61
CA LEU A 517 -31.43 26.43 -40.88
C LEU A 517 -32.25 26.61 -42.15
N SER A 518 -33.26 27.46 -42.10
CA SER A 518 -34.12 27.80 -43.24
C SER A 518 -34.41 29.29 -43.28
N PHE A 519 -34.62 29.87 -44.46
CA PHE A 519 -35.16 31.20 -44.59
C PHE A 519 -36.64 31.25 -44.15
N ASN A 520 -37.02 32.30 -43.41
CA ASN A 520 -38.43 32.55 -43.02
C ASN A 520 -39.30 32.87 -44.19
N THR A 521 -38.74 33.55 -45.20
CA THR A 521 -39.35 33.86 -46.52
C THR A 521 -38.27 33.66 -47.58
N PRO A 522 -38.61 33.18 -48.77
CA PRO A 522 -37.63 33.09 -49.86
C PRO A 522 -36.90 34.43 -50.05
N PRO A 523 -35.56 34.42 -50.13
CA PRO A 523 -34.82 35.66 -50.38
C PRO A 523 -35.03 36.17 -51.78
N ASP A 524 -34.96 37.50 -51.95
CA ASP A 524 -35.09 38.27 -53.19
C ASP A 524 -33.78 39.05 -53.36
N PHE A 525 -33.06 38.80 -54.49
CA PHE A 525 -31.73 39.35 -54.73
C PHE A 525 -31.77 40.88 -54.88
N GLU A 526 -32.84 41.41 -55.52
CA GLU A 526 -33.03 42.84 -55.74
C GLU A 526 -33.28 43.58 -54.42
N THR A 527 -33.84 42.90 -53.42
CA THR A 527 -34.08 43.46 -52.11
C THR A 527 -32.82 43.31 -51.20
N LYS A 528 -32.22 42.12 -51.22
CA LYS A 528 -31.02 41.89 -50.42
C LYS A 528 -30.18 40.71 -50.95
N ASN A 529 -28.96 41.01 -51.41
CA ASN A 529 -28.09 40.05 -52.08
C ASN A 529 -27.12 39.30 -51.18
N SER A 530 -27.08 39.59 -49.87
CA SER A 530 -26.21 38.88 -48.91
C SER A 530 -26.76 38.94 -47.49
N TYR A 531 -26.61 37.87 -46.76
CA TYR A 531 -26.99 37.71 -45.35
C TYR A 531 -25.78 37.27 -44.54
N SER A 532 -25.64 37.79 -43.31
CA SER A 532 -24.58 37.44 -42.36
C SER A 532 -25.20 36.90 -41.09
N ILE A 533 -24.89 35.65 -40.77
CA ILE A 533 -25.35 34.98 -39.56
C ILE A 533 -24.17 34.38 -38.78
N THR A 534 -24.39 34.12 -37.51
CA THR A 534 -23.46 33.38 -36.64
C THR A 534 -24.19 32.15 -36.12
N LEU A 535 -23.59 30.99 -36.28
CA LEU A 535 -24.01 29.77 -35.59
C LEU A 535 -23.09 29.54 -34.41
N THR A 536 -23.67 29.31 -33.24
CA THR A 536 -22.97 29.03 -32.01
C THR A 536 -23.38 27.65 -31.53
N LEU A 537 -22.41 26.73 -31.44
CA LEU A 537 -22.57 25.35 -30.94
C LEU A 537 -21.91 25.22 -29.60
N THR A 538 -22.61 24.65 -28.61
CA THR A 538 -22.06 24.38 -27.27
C THR A 538 -22.48 22.99 -26.81
N ASP A 539 -21.60 22.33 -26.06
CA ASP A 539 -21.82 21.11 -25.29
C ASP A 539 -22.22 21.39 -23.82
N GLY A 540 -22.29 22.67 -23.43
CA GLY A 540 -22.56 23.13 -22.07
C GLY A 540 -21.28 23.51 -21.30
N THR A 541 -20.11 23.10 -21.75
CA THR A 541 -18.78 23.39 -21.18
C THR A 541 -17.99 24.30 -22.10
N GLU A 542 -17.90 23.94 -23.37
CA GLU A 542 -17.20 24.71 -24.41
C GLU A 542 -18.12 25.19 -25.50
N THR A 543 -17.63 26.14 -26.29
CA THR A 543 -18.44 26.79 -27.31
C THR A 543 -17.63 27.05 -28.58
N VAL A 544 -18.20 26.69 -29.73
CA VAL A 544 -17.63 26.94 -31.06
C VAL A 544 -18.55 27.86 -31.84
N GLU A 545 -18.01 28.95 -32.35
CA GLU A 545 -18.74 29.92 -33.15
C GLU A 545 -18.29 29.90 -34.61
N LYS A 546 -19.23 30.04 -35.54
CA LYS A 546 -18.95 30.12 -36.97
C LYS A 546 -19.77 31.20 -37.63
N ASN A 547 -19.09 32.20 -38.22
CA ASN A 547 -19.70 33.21 -39.02
C ASN A 547 -19.93 32.71 -40.44
N ILE A 548 -21.13 32.89 -40.97
CA ILE A 548 -21.56 32.40 -42.27
C ILE A 548 -22.12 33.57 -43.11
N THR A 549 -21.59 33.71 -44.31
CA THR A 549 -22.12 34.65 -45.33
C THR A 549 -22.92 33.84 -46.34
N ILE A 550 -24.18 34.19 -46.51
CA ILE A 550 -25.07 33.59 -47.52
C ILE A 550 -25.27 34.61 -48.62
N ASN A 551 -24.65 34.36 -49.78
CA ASN A 551 -24.81 35.18 -50.96
C ASN A 551 -26.03 34.71 -51.77
N ILE A 552 -26.92 35.63 -52.13
CA ILE A 552 -28.05 35.33 -52.96
C ILE A 552 -27.62 35.48 -54.44
N VAL A 553 -27.96 34.48 -55.21
CA VAL A 553 -27.66 34.43 -56.64
C VAL A 553 -28.92 34.82 -57.42
N ASP A 554 -28.81 35.86 -58.23
CA ASP A 554 -29.86 36.36 -59.14
C ASP A 554 -30.35 35.24 -60.05
N VAL A 555 -31.64 35.06 -60.11
CA VAL A 555 -32.35 34.21 -61.06
C VAL A 555 -33.25 35.12 -61.91
N ASN A 556 -32.81 35.36 -63.10
CA ASN A 556 -33.48 36.29 -64.03
C ASN A 556 -35.00 36.08 -64.07
N GLU A 557 -35.76 37.02 -63.56
CA GLU A 557 -37.21 36.94 -63.47
C GLU A 557 -37.83 37.46 -64.83
N SER A 558 -38.76 36.68 -65.32
CA SER A 558 -39.48 37.13 -66.50
C SER A 558 -40.34 38.36 -66.16
N VAL A 559 -39.96 39.53 -66.65
CA VAL A 559 -40.80 40.72 -66.58
C VAL A 559 -42.08 40.40 -67.35
N GLY A 560 -43.15 40.15 -66.62
CA GLY A 560 -44.46 39.96 -67.23
C GLY A 560 -44.88 41.24 -67.95
N TYR A 561 -44.53 41.35 -69.24
CA TYR A 561 -44.99 42.43 -70.05
C TYR A 561 -46.51 42.30 -70.20
N LYS A 562 -47.32 43.11 -69.50
CA LYS A 562 -48.75 43.27 -69.76
C LYS A 562 -48.90 44.04 -71.06
N VAL A 563 -49.15 43.30 -72.12
CA VAL A 563 -49.60 43.93 -73.35
C VAL A 563 -50.94 44.62 -73.06
N PRO A 564 -51.11 45.95 -73.33
CA PRO A 564 -52.38 46.59 -73.11
C PRO A 564 -53.40 45.99 -74.08
N THR A 565 -54.54 45.54 -73.59
CA THR A 565 -55.59 44.85 -74.36
C THR A 565 -56.47 45.78 -75.20
N SER A 566 -56.16 47.08 -75.34
CA SER A 566 -56.86 47.99 -76.20
C SER A 566 -55.93 49.09 -76.79
N ILE A 567 -55.69 49.07 -78.09
CA ILE A 567 -55.17 50.20 -78.84
C ILE A 567 -56.39 50.92 -79.38
N ASP A 568 -56.76 52.10 -78.86
CA ASP A 568 -57.72 52.97 -79.44
C ASP A 568 -57.08 53.63 -80.67
N ILE A 569 -57.51 53.18 -81.87
CA ILE A 569 -57.14 53.82 -83.11
C ILE A 569 -58.03 55.03 -83.24
N ILE A 570 -57.52 56.22 -83.01
CA ILE A 570 -58.20 57.46 -83.38
C ILE A 570 -57.98 57.66 -84.88
N ASP A 571 -59.06 57.41 -85.63
CA ASP A 571 -59.12 57.75 -87.06
C ASP A 571 -59.38 59.27 -87.18
N THR A 572 -58.38 60.03 -87.59
CA THR A 572 -58.55 61.43 -87.99
C THR A 572 -58.60 61.50 -89.49
N LYS A 573 -59.80 61.46 -89.99
CA LYS A 573 -60.10 62.06 -91.31
C LYS A 573 -60.57 63.49 -91.06
N GLU A 574 -59.85 64.41 -91.48
CA GLU A 574 -59.86 65.55 -92.41
C GLU A 574 -58.61 66.38 -92.21
#